data_1764edc493d383ac15cb0005e3ce43eb
#
_entry.id   1764edc493d383ac15cb0005e3ce43eb
#
_cell.length_a   1.000
_cell.length_b   1.000
_cell.length_c   1.000
_cell.angle_alpha   90.00
_cell.angle_beta   90.00
_cell.angle_gamma   90.00
#
_symmetry.space_group_name_H-M   'P 1'
#
loop_
_entity.id
_entity.type
_entity.pdbx_description
1 polymer ?
#
loop_
_entity_poly.entity_id
_entity_poly.type
_entity_poly.pdbx_seq_one_letter_code
_entity_poly.pdbx_strand_id
1 'polypeptide(L)'
;MAKYVAGCIRYQKAKADRHSRQMKLVPIPTGERPFEEIAIDFVGELPESEGFNAILVVTDRFTKVQHYIPAKTTWTASDVATIYINEIWRLYGLPKHITSDRGPQFASKFLKEINKSLGINLRLSTAYHPQTDGLAERAVQTLKQYL
;
A
#
# COMPACT_ATOMS: atom_id res chain seq x y z
N MET A 1 34.30 10.31 30.52
CA MET A 1 32.83 10.22 30.76
C MET A 1 32.18 8.94 30.19
N ALA A 2 32.46 8.52 28.95
CA ALA A 2 31.84 7.34 28.33
C ALA A 2 32.02 6.03 29.14
N LYS A 3 33.20 5.77 29.67
CA LYS A 3 33.48 4.57 30.50
C LYS A 3 32.72 4.55 31.83
N TYR A 4 32.48 5.71 32.46
CA TYR A 4 31.74 5.81 33.72
C TYR A 4 30.23 5.49 33.47
N VAL A 5 29.69 6.01 32.40
CA VAL A 5 28.28 5.76 32.04
C VAL A 5 28.05 4.30 31.64
N ALA A 6 29.00 3.67 30.96
CA ALA A 6 28.94 2.24 30.59
C ALA A 6 28.99 1.30 31.80
N GLY A 7 29.63 1.72 32.94
CA GLY A 7 29.72 0.92 34.16
C GLY A 7 28.57 1.19 35.16
N CYS A 8 27.68 2.14 34.92
CA CYS A 8 26.63 2.50 35.87
C CYS A 8 25.41 1.57 35.79
N ILE A 9 25.28 0.64 36.72
CA ILE A 9 24.18 -0.35 36.78
C ILE A 9 22.81 0.33 36.82
N ARG A 10 22.66 1.47 37.54
CA ARG A 10 21.42 2.22 37.62
C ARG A 10 21.01 2.80 36.27
N TYR A 11 21.97 3.34 35.49
CA TYR A 11 21.73 3.87 34.18
C TYR A 11 21.35 2.77 33.18
N GLN A 12 22.05 1.63 33.22
CA GLN A 12 21.77 0.52 32.33
C GLN A 12 20.39 -0.11 32.59
N LYS A 13 19.96 -0.18 33.84
CA LYS A 13 18.60 -0.66 34.19
C LYS A 13 17.49 0.33 33.83
N ALA A 14 17.78 1.62 33.86
CA ALA A 14 16.80 2.66 33.52
C ALA A 14 16.78 3.00 32.03
N LYS A 15 17.81 2.61 31.29
CA LYS A 15 17.87 2.84 29.86
C LYS A 15 16.88 1.91 29.14
N ALA A 16 15.81 2.49 28.63
CA ALA A 16 14.90 1.75 27.75
C ALA A 16 15.68 1.17 26.57
N ASP A 17 15.56 -0.14 26.37
CA ASP A 17 16.20 -0.83 25.24
C ASP A 17 15.56 -0.32 23.95
N ARG A 18 16.23 0.61 23.25
CA ARG A 18 15.79 1.18 21.98
C ARG A 18 16.09 0.27 20.79
N HIS A 19 16.80 -0.81 21.03
CA HIS A 19 16.93 -1.85 20.05
C HIS A 19 15.71 -2.77 20.14
N SER A 20 14.66 -2.46 19.39
CA SER A 20 13.62 -3.46 19.17
C SER A 20 14.33 -4.73 18.68
N ARG A 21 14.04 -5.88 19.31
CA ARG A 21 14.51 -7.16 18.81
C ARG A 21 14.19 -7.19 17.33
N GLN A 22 15.21 -7.23 16.48
CA GLN A 22 15.03 -7.40 15.04
C GLN A 22 14.37 -8.78 14.87
N MET A 23 13.04 -8.78 14.85
CA MET A 23 12.32 -9.96 14.38
C MET A 23 12.78 -10.15 12.93
N LYS A 24 13.23 -11.35 12.59
CA LYS A 24 13.55 -11.69 11.22
C LYS A 24 12.31 -11.36 10.39
N LEU A 25 12.42 -10.33 9.56
CA LEU A 25 11.39 -10.02 8.58
C LEU A 25 11.32 -11.23 7.64
N VAL A 26 10.23 -11.98 7.75
CA VAL A 26 9.93 -13.02 6.77
C VAL A 26 9.40 -12.27 5.55
N PRO A 27 10.10 -12.31 4.41
CA PRO A 27 9.62 -11.67 3.20
C PRO A 27 8.25 -12.25 2.86
N ILE A 28 7.26 -11.39 2.65
CA ILE A 28 5.98 -11.84 2.13
C ILE A 28 6.24 -12.34 0.71
N PRO A 29 5.83 -13.56 0.35
CA PRO A 29 5.98 -14.05 -1.00
C PRO A 29 5.38 -13.02 -1.97
N THR A 30 6.16 -12.57 -2.92
CA THR A 30 5.66 -11.73 -4.01
C THR A 30 5.13 -12.65 -5.11
N GLY A 31 4.05 -12.24 -5.79
CA GLY A 31 3.51 -12.97 -6.93
C GLY A 31 4.60 -13.30 -7.98
N GLU A 32 4.34 -14.29 -8.80
CA GLU A 32 5.27 -14.75 -9.83
C GLU A 32 5.12 -13.97 -11.14
N ARG A 33 4.08 -13.15 -11.25
CA ARG A 33 3.74 -12.41 -12.47
C ARG A 33 3.49 -10.93 -12.16
N PRO A 34 3.77 -10.02 -13.13
CA PRO A 34 3.43 -8.62 -13.01
C PRO A 34 1.93 -8.44 -12.75
N PHE A 35 1.60 -7.52 -11.85
CA PHE A 35 0.25 -7.15 -11.44
C PHE A 35 -0.61 -8.27 -10.84
N GLU A 36 0.01 -9.37 -10.42
CA GLU A 36 -0.66 -10.43 -9.67
C GLU A 36 -0.96 -9.99 -8.23
N GLU A 37 -0.04 -9.21 -7.65
CA GLU A 37 -0.19 -8.59 -6.33
C GLU A 37 0.04 -7.08 -6.43
N ILE A 38 -0.98 -6.30 -6.09
CA ILE A 38 -0.92 -4.85 -6.15
C ILE A 38 -1.12 -4.21 -4.78
N ALA A 39 -0.48 -3.06 -4.60
CA ALA A 39 -0.79 -2.13 -3.51
C ALA A 39 -1.50 -0.91 -4.09
N ILE A 40 -2.58 -0.50 -3.43
CA ILE A 40 -3.36 0.69 -3.78
C ILE A 40 -3.24 1.68 -2.63
N ASP A 41 -2.77 2.86 -2.96
CA ASP A 41 -2.52 3.94 -2.01
C ASP A 41 -3.10 5.26 -2.50
N PHE A 42 -3.39 6.19 -1.58
CA PHE A 42 -3.92 7.50 -1.92
C PHE A 42 -3.01 8.59 -1.36
N VAL A 43 -2.53 9.45 -2.23
CA VAL A 43 -1.95 10.72 -1.85
C VAL A 43 -3.05 11.76 -1.87
N GLY A 44 -3.55 12.12 -0.71
CA GLY A 44 -4.64 13.11 -0.56
C GLY A 44 -4.14 14.48 -0.12
N GLU A 45 -5.09 15.41 0.06
CA GLU A 45 -4.83 16.78 0.52
C GLU A 45 -3.94 17.60 -0.41
N LEU A 46 -4.01 17.32 -1.70
CA LEU A 46 -3.34 18.12 -2.71
C LEU A 46 -4.18 19.35 -3.10
N PRO A 47 -3.55 20.43 -3.56
CA PRO A 47 -4.29 21.54 -4.17
C PRO A 47 -5.17 21.03 -5.31
N GLU A 48 -6.38 21.57 -5.42
CA GLU A 48 -7.30 21.18 -6.49
C GLU A 48 -6.76 21.60 -7.85
N SER A 49 -6.69 20.65 -8.76
CA SER A 49 -6.29 20.87 -10.15
C SER A 49 -7.22 20.07 -11.05
N GLU A 50 -7.85 20.72 -12.01
CA GLU A 50 -8.77 20.09 -12.99
C GLU A 50 -9.88 19.25 -12.34
N GLY A 51 -10.30 19.61 -11.12
CA GLY A 51 -11.34 18.90 -10.36
C GLY A 51 -10.84 17.67 -9.59
N PHE A 52 -9.52 17.45 -9.51
CA PHE A 52 -8.88 16.42 -8.71
C PHE A 52 -8.09 17.05 -7.56
N ASN A 53 -8.10 16.40 -6.39
CA ASN A 53 -7.39 16.81 -5.19
C ASN A 53 -6.61 15.68 -4.52
N ALA A 54 -6.41 14.59 -5.24
CA ALA A 54 -5.68 13.41 -4.79
C ALA A 54 -5.03 12.70 -5.96
N ILE A 55 -4.12 11.79 -5.66
CA ILE A 55 -3.54 10.85 -6.63
C ILE A 55 -3.78 9.44 -6.11
N LEU A 56 -4.33 8.59 -6.97
CA LEU A 56 -4.39 7.15 -6.77
C LEU A 56 -3.09 6.54 -7.27
N VAL A 57 -2.38 5.84 -6.40
CA VAL A 57 -1.14 5.14 -6.72
C VAL A 57 -1.42 3.64 -6.72
N VAL A 58 -1.18 3.00 -7.85
CA VAL A 58 -1.27 1.54 -7.98
C VAL A 58 0.12 1.00 -8.23
N THR A 59 0.64 0.23 -7.29
CA THR A 59 1.99 -0.33 -7.32
C THR A 59 1.95 -1.82 -7.54
N ASP A 60 2.62 -2.32 -8.55
CA ASP A 60 2.89 -3.75 -8.69
C ASP A 60 3.97 -4.18 -7.68
N ARG A 61 3.65 -5.16 -6.85
CA ARG A 61 4.58 -5.63 -5.82
C ARG A 61 5.75 -6.43 -6.38
N PHE A 62 5.58 -7.03 -7.54
CA PHE A 62 6.62 -7.84 -8.19
C PHE A 62 7.63 -6.94 -8.94
N THR A 63 7.19 -6.17 -9.93
CA THR A 63 8.07 -5.37 -10.79
C THR A 63 8.41 -4.00 -10.20
N LYS A 64 7.66 -3.53 -9.19
CA LYS A 64 7.73 -2.17 -8.60
C LYS A 64 7.27 -1.07 -9.55
N VAL A 65 6.65 -1.42 -10.66
CA VAL A 65 6.00 -0.45 -11.55
C VAL A 65 4.84 0.22 -10.83
N GLN A 66 4.69 1.51 -11.04
CA GLN A 66 3.68 2.35 -10.40
C GLN A 66 2.88 3.10 -11.46
N HIS A 67 1.57 3.14 -11.26
CA HIS A 67 0.64 3.98 -12.00
C HIS A 67 0.12 5.08 -11.09
N TYR A 68 0.18 6.31 -11.58
CA TYR A 68 -0.31 7.50 -10.90
C TYR A 68 -1.53 8.02 -11.66
N ILE A 69 -2.66 8.06 -10.99
CA ILE A 69 -3.94 8.41 -11.61
C ILE A 69 -4.56 9.58 -10.83
N PRO A 70 -4.92 10.70 -11.49
CA PRO A 70 -5.63 11.77 -10.83
C PRO A 70 -6.90 11.25 -10.15
N ALA A 71 -7.12 11.64 -8.90
CA ALA A 71 -8.17 11.10 -8.06
C ALA A 71 -8.83 12.21 -7.20
N LYS A 72 -9.88 11.82 -6.49
CA LYS A 72 -10.54 12.67 -5.48
C LYS A 72 -10.49 11.98 -4.13
N THR A 73 -10.28 12.73 -3.07
CA THR A 73 -10.32 12.21 -1.69
C THR A 73 -11.67 11.57 -1.35
N THR A 74 -12.75 12.00 -2.04
CA THR A 74 -14.10 11.49 -1.87
C THR A 74 -14.39 10.17 -2.58
N TRP A 75 -13.47 9.67 -3.40
CA TRP A 75 -13.69 8.43 -4.14
C TRP A 75 -13.89 7.23 -3.23
N THR A 76 -14.90 6.46 -3.59
CA THR A 76 -15.27 5.19 -2.94
C THR A 76 -14.52 4.02 -3.60
N ALA A 77 -14.65 2.83 -3.01
CA ALA A 77 -14.10 1.61 -3.60
C ALA A 77 -14.69 1.31 -5.00
N SER A 78 -15.93 1.72 -5.25
CA SER A 78 -16.59 1.57 -6.56
C SER A 78 -15.97 2.48 -7.61
N ASP A 79 -15.70 3.74 -7.26
CA ASP A 79 -15.07 4.70 -8.17
C ASP A 79 -13.66 4.21 -8.57
N VAL A 80 -12.89 3.77 -7.57
CA VAL A 80 -11.55 3.22 -7.78
C VAL A 80 -11.60 1.95 -8.63
N ALA A 81 -12.57 1.08 -8.44
CA ALA A 81 -12.74 -0.12 -9.25
C ALA A 81 -13.01 0.22 -10.73
N THR A 82 -13.85 1.22 -10.98
CA THR A 82 -14.14 1.70 -12.35
C THR A 82 -12.88 2.22 -13.03
N ILE A 83 -12.11 3.05 -12.34
CA ILE A 83 -10.85 3.58 -12.87
C ILE A 83 -9.81 2.47 -13.09
N TYR A 84 -9.68 1.55 -12.13
CA TYR A 84 -8.79 0.41 -12.26
C TYR A 84 -9.11 -0.42 -13.51
N ILE A 85 -10.37 -0.68 -13.78
CA ILE A 85 -10.81 -1.42 -14.97
C ILE A 85 -10.42 -0.69 -16.25
N ASN A 86 -10.61 0.61 -16.29
CA ASN A 86 -10.36 1.41 -17.49
C ASN A 86 -8.86 1.58 -17.78
N GLU A 87 -8.05 1.80 -16.73
CA GLU A 87 -6.65 2.22 -16.90
C GLU A 87 -5.66 1.05 -16.74
N ILE A 88 -5.95 0.07 -15.88
CA ILE A 88 -4.97 -0.93 -15.46
C ILE A 88 -5.36 -2.35 -15.89
N TRP A 89 -6.60 -2.76 -15.61
CA TRP A 89 -7.04 -4.11 -15.95
C TRP A 89 -6.89 -4.44 -17.44
N ARG A 90 -7.12 -3.48 -18.29
CA ARG A 90 -6.95 -3.60 -19.75
C ARG A 90 -5.53 -3.99 -20.14
N LEU A 91 -4.53 -3.59 -19.35
CA LEU A 91 -3.11 -3.81 -19.61
C LEU A 91 -2.58 -5.08 -18.96
N TYR A 92 -3.02 -5.36 -17.73
CA TYR A 92 -2.39 -6.36 -16.86
C TYR A 92 -3.34 -7.42 -16.33
N GLY A 93 -4.64 -7.25 -16.48
CA GLY A 93 -5.64 -8.19 -15.98
C GLY A 93 -5.98 -7.97 -14.51
N LEU A 94 -6.58 -9.02 -13.89
CA LEU A 94 -7.03 -8.98 -12.50
C LEU A 94 -5.91 -9.37 -11.55
N PRO A 95 -5.73 -8.62 -10.46
CA PRO A 95 -4.83 -9.02 -9.39
C PRO A 95 -5.45 -10.15 -8.56
N LYS A 96 -4.61 -11.05 -8.06
CA LYS A 96 -5.01 -12.08 -7.10
C LYS A 96 -5.10 -11.50 -5.69
N HIS A 97 -4.18 -10.59 -5.35
CA HIS A 97 -4.08 -9.99 -4.03
C HIS A 97 -3.99 -8.46 -4.13
N ILE A 98 -4.69 -7.81 -3.21
CA ILE A 98 -4.71 -6.35 -3.11
C ILE A 98 -4.46 -5.94 -1.68
N THR A 99 -3.53 -5.00 -1.52
CA THR A 99 -3.25 -4.33 -0.25
C THR A 99 -3.63 -2.86 -0.38
N SER A 100 -4.19 -2.26 0.66
CA SER A 100 -4.51 -0.83 0.68
C SER A 100 -4.32 -0.26 2.08
N ASP A 101 -3.83 0.97 2.16
CA ASP A 101 -3.71 1.77 3.39
C ASP A 101 -5.08 2.07 4.03
N ARG A 102 -6.13 2.14 3.20
CA ARG A 102 -7.53 2.29 3.66
C ARG A 102 -8.10 1.04 4.34
N GLY A 103 -7.27 0.03 4.51
CA GLY A 103 -7.54 -1.18 5.25
C GLY A 103 -8.24 -2.29 4.47
N PRO A 104 -8.40 -3.47 5.09
CA PRO A 104 -8.89 -4.67 4.42
C PRO A 104 -10.35 -4.56 3.97
N GLN A 105 -11.14 -3.73 4.63
CA GLN A 105 -12.53 -3.49 4.22
C GLN A 105 -12.62 -2.79 2.87
N PHE A 106 -11.73 -1.82 2.62
CA PHE A 106 -11.66 -1.13 1.34
C PHE A 106 -11.21 -2.10 0.24
N ALA A 107 -10.14 -2.86 0.46
CA ALA A 107 -9.64 -3.85 -0.48
C ALA A 107 -10.72 -4.91 -0.84
N SER A 108 -11.48 -5.38 0.15
CA SER A 108 -12.59 -6.31 -0.07
C SER A 108 -13.74 -5.72 -0.90
N LYS A 109 -14.12 -4.47 -0.61
CA LYS A 109 -15.15 -3.76 -1.39
C LYS A 109 -14.69 -3.52 -2.82
N PHE A 110 -13.47 -3.08 -3.00
CA PHE A 110 -12.86 -2.85 -4.31
C PHE A 110 -12.87 -4.13 -5.17
N LEU A 111 -12.43 -5.26 -4.62
CA LEU A 111 -12.48 -6.55 -5.32
C LEU A 111 -13.91 -6.97 -5.69
N LYS A 112 -14.87 -6.78 -4.77
CA LYS A 112 -16.27 -7.07 -5.05
C LYS A 112 -16.81 -6.25 -6.22
N GLU A 113 -16.51 -4.97 -6.26
CA GLU A 113 -16.98 -4.08 -7.34
C GLU A 113 -16.33 -4.42 -8.68
N ILE A 114 -15.03 -4.74 -8.71
CA ILE A 114 -14.38 -5.24 -9.93
C ILE A 114 -15.06 -6.50 -10.43
N ASN A 115 -15.24 -7.49 -9.56
CA ASN A 115 -15.85 -8.76 -9.94
C ASN A 115 -17.28 -8.59 -10.46
N LYS A 116 -18.06 -7.75 -9.81
CA LYS A 116 -19.41 -7.38 -10.23
C LYS A 116 -19.39 -6.73 -11.62
N SER A 117 -18.49 -5.80 -11.84
CA SER A 117 -18.38 -5.08 -13.12
C SER A 117 -17.93 -5.99 -14.26
N LEU A 118 -17.11 -7.00 -13.97
CA LEU A 118 -16.62 -7.96 -14.95
C LEU A 118 -17.45 -9.25 -15.05
N GLY A 119 -18.51 -9.37 -14.25
CA GLY A 119 -19.37 -10.57 -14.23
C GLY A 119 -18.67 -11.81 -13.69
N ILE A 120 -17.60 -11.65 -12.88
CA ILE A 120 -16.77 -12.75 -12.37
C ILE A 120 -17.17 -13.07 -10.94
N ASN A 121 -17.50 -14.36 -10.67
CA ASN A 121 -17.73 -14.86 -9.31
C ASN A 121 -16.39 -15.38 -8.72
N LEU A 122 -15.67 -14.53 -8.00
CA LEU A 122 -14.47 -14.96 -7.26
C LEU A 122 -14.83 -15.44 -5.85
N ARG A 123 -14.29 -16.59 -5.46
CA ARG A 123 -14.21 -17.00 -4.06
C ARG A 123 -13.03 -16.26 -3.41
N LEU A 124 -13.33 -15.26 -2.58
CA LEU A 124 -12.32 -14.44 -1.91
C LEU A 124 -11.58 -15.27 -0.86
N SER A 125 -10.26 -15.39 -1.04
CA SER A 125 -9.35 -15.81 0.02
C SER A 125 -8.68 -14.54 0.56
N THR A 126 -9.04 -14.11 1.76
CA THR A 126 -8.45 -12.95 2.41
C THR A 126 -7.26 -13.37 3.25
N ALA A 127 -6.05 -13.01 2.83
CA ALA A 127 -4.87 -13.04 3.69
C ALA A 127 -4.45 -11.59 3.99
N TYR A 128 -4.60 -11.19 5.25
CA TYR A 128 -4.17 -9.90 5.77
C TYR A 128 -2.72 -9.99 6.26
N HIS A 129 -1.82 -9.15 5.73
CA HIS A 129 -0.47 -8.97 6.26
C HIS A 129 -0.09 -7.47 6.30
N PRO A 130 0.11 -6.89 7.50
CA PRO A 130 0.38 -5.45 7.67
C PRO A 130 1.80 -4.99 7.30
N GLN A 131 2.68 -5.88 6.89
CA GLN A 131 4.09 -5.54 6.62
C GLN A 131 4.39 -5.06 5.19
N THR A 132 3.36 -4.78 4.40
CA THR A 132 3.50 -4.47 2.97
C THR A 132 3.68 -2.98 2.67
N ASP A 133 3.48 -2.11 3.65
CA ASP A 133 3.33 -0.65 3.46
C ASP A 133 4.62 0.09 3.11
N GLY A 134 5.80 -0.45 3.42
CA GLY A 134 7.06 0.26 3.24
C GLY A 134 7.44 0.65 1.80
N LEU A 135 6.85 0.03 0.77
CA LEU A 135 7.12 0.35 -0.63
C LEU A 135 6.17 1.42 -1.16
N ALA A 136 4.89 1.34 -0.78
CA ALA A 136 3.89 2.35 -1.10
C ALA A 136 4.24 3.68 -0.40
N GLU A 137 4.64 3.64 0.88
CA GLU A 137 5.09 4.81 1.63
C GLU A 137 6.29 5.52 0.97
N ARG A 138 7.28 4.77 0.49
CA ARG A 138 8.42 5.37 -0.24
C ARG A 138 7.99 6.02 -1.55
N ALA A 139 7.08 5.43 -2.29
CA ALA A 139 6.53 5.99 -3.50
C ALA A 139 5.80 7.31 -3.23
N VAL A 140 4.97 7.32 -2.18
CA VAL A 140 4.26 8.51 -1.71
C VAL A 140 5.24 9.58 -1.23
N GLN A 141 6.29 9.22 -0.50
CA GLN A 141 7.34 10.17 -0.09
C GLN A 141 8.06 10.77 -1.29
N THR A 142 8.42 9.97 -2.27
CA THR A 142 9.07 10.43 -3.50
C THR A 142 8.15 11.39 -4.26
N LEU A 143 6.89 11.04 -4.42
CA LEU A 143 5.91 11.90 -5.10
C LEU A 143 5.73 13.25 -4.40
N LYS A 144 5.64 13.25 -3.06
CA LYS A 144 5.52 14.49 -2.25
C LYS A 144 6.75 15.40 -2.33
N GLN A 145 7.90 14.90 -2.75
CA GLN A 145 9.10 15.72 -2.97
C GLN A 145 9.08 16.47 -4.32
N TYR A 146 8.28 16.01 -5.26
CA TYR A 146 8.17 16.58 -6.61
C TYR A 146 6.90 17.41 -6.83
N LEU A 147 5.97 17.40 -5.88
CA LEU A 147 4.77 18.25 -5.84
C LEU A 147 4.95 19.45 -4.92
#